data_eeacdccfd6df78f127c012540c203c9f
#
_entry.id   eeacdccfd6df78f127c012540c203c9f
#
_cell.length_a   1.000
_cell.length_b   1.000
_cell.length_c   1.000
_cell.angle_alpha   90.00
_cell.angle_beta   90.00
_cell.angle_gamma   90.00
#
_symmetry.space_group_name_H-M   'P 1'
#
loop_
_entity.id
_entity.type
_entity.pdbx_description
1 polymer ?
#
loop_
_entity_poly.entity_id
_entity_poly.type
_entity_poly.pdbx_seq_one_letter_code
_entity_poly.pdbx_strand_id
1 'polypeptide(L)' 'MERTKLSSVVKALRKEYGLTQEDLALKSGVGLCFIRNLEQGKPTLRMDKVNQLLDLFNYELTATPKK' A
#
# COMPACT_ATOMS: atom_id res chain seq x y z
N MET A 1 -9.45 17.34 -3.07
CA MET A 1 -9.11 16.39 -2.09
C MET A 1 -7.89 15.57 -2.48
N GLU A 2 -7.01 15.46 -1.61
CA GLU A 2 -5.79 14.78 -1.94
C GLU A 2 -5.95 13.29 -1.86
N ARG A 3 -5.07 12.59 -2.48
CA ARG A 3 -5.03 11.16 -2.40
C ARG A 3 -4.74 10.71 -1.01
N THR A 4 -5.06 9.48 -0.72
CA THR A 4 -4.78 8.97 0.59
C THR A 4 -3.28 8.97 0.81
N LYS A 5 -2.91 9.25 2.03
CA LYS A 5 -1.53 9.18 2.43
C LYS A 5 -0.98 7.77 2.19
N LEU A 6 -1.84 6.79 2.34
CA LEU A 6 -1.47 5.41 2.15
C LEU A 6 -0.94 5.14 0.74
N SER A 7 -1.61 5.68 -0.28
CA SER A 7 -1.14 5.45 -1.65
C SER A 7 0.24 6.04 -1.87
N SER A 8 0.49 7.21 -1.30
CA SER A 8 1.80 7.86 -1.42
C SER A 8 2.86 7.08 -0.68
N VAL A 9 2.55 6.59 0.52
CA VAL A 9 3.50 5.85 1.32
C VAL A 9 3.89 4.55 0.63
N VAL A 10 2.92 3.81 0.13
CA VAL A 10 3.21 2.53 -0.51
C VAL A 10 4.04 2.75 -1.78
N LYS A 11 3.68 3.74 -2.56
CA LYS A 11 4.43 4.03 -3.77
C LYS A 11 5.88 4.42 -3.46
N ALA A 12 6.06 5.23 -2.44
CA ALA A 12 7.39 5.66 -2.04
C ALA A 12 8.22 4.48 -1.53
N LEU A 13 7.62 3.63 -0.71
CA LEU A 13 8.32 2.45 -0.20
C LEU A 13 8.71 1.51 -1.32
N ARG A 14 7.80 1.29 -2.27
CA ARG A 14 8.08 0.43 -3.38
C ARG A 14 9.28 0.93 -4.18
N LYS A 15 9.29 2.21 -4.46
CA LYS A 15 10.38 2.80 -5.24
C LYS A 15 11.69 2.80 -4.47
N GLU A 16 11.60 3.04 -3.19
CA GLU A 16 12.79 3.05 -2.34
C GLU A 16 13.46 1.68 -2.33
N TYR A 17 12.66 0.62 -2.38
CA TYR A 17 13.19 -0.75 -2.38
C TYR A 17 13.49 -1.24 -3.80
N GLY A 18 13.26 -0.40 -4.81
CA GLY A 18 13.56 -0.77 -6.18
C GLY A 18 12.64 -1.83 -6.76
N LEU A 19 11.39 -1.85 -6.33
CA LEU A 19 10.43 -2.88 -6.74
C LEU A 19 9.47 -2.34 -7.78
N THR A 20 9.12 -3.20 -8.75
CA THR A 20 8.00 -2.90 -9.63
C THR A 20 6.71 -3.29 -8.91
N GLN A 21 5.58 -2.92 -9.50
CA GLN A 21 4.29 -3.33 -8.94
C GLN A 21 4.15 -4.85 -8.93
N GLU A 22 4.64 -5.50 -9.98
CA GLU A 22 4.62 -6.95 -10.05
C GLU A 22 5.50 -7.58 -8.97
N ASP A 23 6.66 -7.00 -8.75
CA ASP A 23 7.56 -7.49 -7.70
C ASP A 23 6.89 -7.40 -6.35
N LEU A 24 6.24 -6.28 -6.10
CA LEU A 24 5.56 -6.07 -4.83
C LEU A 24 4.41 -7.06 -4.65
N ALA A 25 3.67 -7.33 -5.73
CA ALA A 25 2.59 -8.29 -5.67
C ALA A 25 3.10 -9.67 -5.29
N LEU A 26 4.20 -10.09 -5.89
CA LEU A 26 4.78 -11.38 -5.60
C LEU A 26 5.29 -11.47 -4.17
N LYS A 27 6.00 -10.45 -3.72
CA LYS A 27 6.61 -10.49 -2.40
C LYS A 27 5.59 -10.37 -1.28
N SER A 28 4.54 -9.60 -1.49
CA SER A 28 3.55 -9.38 -0.43
C SER A 28 2.43 -10.42 -0.44
N GLY A 29 2.23 -11.07 -1.59
CA GLY A 29 1.16 -12.03 -1.70
C GLY A 29 -0.19 -11.44 -2.02
N VAL A 30 -0.28 -10.11 -2.17
CA VAL A 30 -1.53 -9.50 -2.60
C VAL A 30 -1.53 -9.42 -4.13
N GLY A 31 -2.69 -9.27 -4.72
CA GLY A 31 -2.78 -9.26 -6.17
C GLY A 31 -2.27 -7.97 -6.78
N LEU A 32 -1.85 -8.05 -8.04
CA LEU A 32 -1.36 -6.89 -8.76
C LEU A 32 -2.45 -5.84 -8.91
N CYS A 33 -3.68 -6.26 -9.18
CA CYS A 33 -4.79 -5.33 -9.28
C CYS A 33 -4.99 -4.56 -7.98
N PHE A 34 -4.82 -5.26 -6.86
CA PHE A 34 -4.95 -4.62 -5.56
C PHE A 34 -3.91 -3.51 -5.40
N ILE A 35 -2.67 -3.80 -5.78
CA ILE A 35 -1.59 -2.83 -5.67
C ILE A 35 -1.86 -1.62 -6.56
N ARG A 36 -2.32 -1.85 -7.78
CA ARG A 36 -2.63 -0.76 -8.68
C ARG A 36 -3.74 0.13 -8.13
N ASN A 37 -4.78 -0.50 -7.61
CA ASN A 37 -5.89 0.26 -7.03
C ASN A 37 -5.43 1.06 -5.82
N LEU A 38 -4.59 0.46 -5.00
CA LEU A 38 -4.09 1.14 -3.82
C LEU A 38 -3.24 2.34 -4.19
N GLU A 39 -2.35 2.18 -5.15
CA GLU A 39 -1.47 3.28 -5.54
C GLU A 39 -2.20 4.38 -6.28
N GLN A 40 -3.34 4.06 -6.88
CA GLN A 40 -4.19 5.06 -7.51
C GLN A 40 -5.03 5.83 -6.50
N GLY A 41 -5.00 5.40 -5.25
CA GLY A 41 -5.73 6.10 -4.21
C GLY A 41 -7.19 5.76 -4.14
N LYS A 42 -7.57 4.56 -4.55
CA LYS A 42 -8.96 4.15 -4.46
C LYS A 42 -9.40 4.12 -3.00
N PRO A 43 -10.60 4.62 -2.71
CA PRO A 43 -11.04 4.77 -1.33
C PRO A 43 -11.47 3.46 -0.68
N THR A 44 -11.87 2.47 -1.46
CA THR A 44 -12.40 1.23 -0.91
C THR A 44 -11.38 0.11 -1.08
N LEU A 45 -10.71 -0.24 0.00
CA LEU A 45 -9.70 -1.28 -0.03
C LEU A 45 -9.91 -2.21 1.15
N ARG A 46 -9.52 -3.46 0.97
CA ARG A 46 -9.59 -4.43 2.05
C ARG A 46 -8.44 -4.18 3.04
N MET A 47 -8.83 -3.97 4.28
CA MET A 47 -7.88 -3.64 5.32
C MET A 47 -6.87 -4.76 5.58
N ASP A 48 -7.34 -6.01 5.53
CA ASP A 48 -6.46 -7.15 5.76
C ASP A 48 -5.38 -7.23 4.71
N LYS A 49 -5.71 -6.92 3.46
CA LYS A 49 -4.71 -6.94 2.40
C LYS A 49 -3.77 -5.76 2.50
N VAL A 50 -4.28 -4.61 2.93
CA VAL A 50 -3.42 -3.45 3.15
C VAL A 50 -2.38 -3.76 4.20
N ASN A 51 -2.81 -4.36 5.31
CA ASN A 51 -1.88 -4.71 6.38
C ASN A 51 -0.89 -5.77 5.94
N GLN A 52 -1.33 -6.73 5.13
CA GLN A 52 -0.43 -7.74 4.59
C GLN A 52 0.67 -7.11 3.76
N LEU A 53 0.32 -6.12 2.95
CA LEU A 53 1.28 -5.41 2.13
C LEU A 53 2.25 -4.62 2.98
N LEU A 54 1.74 -3.87 3.95
CA LEU A 54 2.57 -3.04 4.80
C LEU A 54 3.50 -3.85 5.67
N ASP A 55 3.07 -5.05 6.03
CA ASP A 55 3.87 -5.93 6.86
C ASP A 55 5.19 -6.28 6.18
N LEU A 56 5.21 -6.30 4.87
CA LEU A 56 6.43 -6.56 4.12
C LEU A 56 7.50 -5.52 4.42
N PHE A 57 7.09 -4.31 4.73
CA PHE A 57 8.01 -3.21 5.01
C PHE A 57 8.09 -2.90 6.49
N ASN A 58 7.54 -3.75 7.33
CA ASN A 58 7.49 -3.53 8.79
C ASN A 58 6.68 -2.29 9.16
N TYR A 59 5.65 -2.02 8.41
CA TYR A 59 4.72 -0.94 8.71
C TYR A 59 3.39 -1.54 9.10
N GLU A 60 2.59 -0.77 9.77
CA GLU A 60 1.23 -1.20 10.07
C GLU A 60 0.32 0.00 9.96
N LEU A 61 -0.95 -0.30 9.67
CA LEU A 61 -1.96 0.73 9.54
C LEU A 61 -2.60 0.94 10.89
N THR A 62 -2.45 2.14 11.43
CA THR A 62 -3.01 2.45 12.73
C THR A 62 -3.89 3.68 12.60
N ALA A 63 -4.88 3.77 13.48
CA ALA A 63 -5.75 4.93 13.54
C ALA A 63 -5.06 6.01 14.34
N THR A 64 -5.08 7.22 13.83
CA THR A 64 -4.51 8.35 14.56
C THR A 64 -5.55 9.44 14.67
N PRO A 65 -5.50 10.21 15.75
CA PRO A 65 -6.46 11.29 15.90
C PRO A 65 -6.26 12.33 14.82
N LYS A 66 -7.34 12.89 14.41
CA LYS A 66 -7.29 13.96 13.46
C LYS A 66 -7.18 15.27 14.20
N LYS A 67 -6.29 16.12 13.73
CA LYS A 67 -6.08 17.36 14.43
C LYS A 67 -7.11 18.36 14.11
#